data_1dcb5b42b39c4ac4155ef7410545859d
#
_entry.id   1dcb5b42b39c4ac4155ef7410545859d
#
_cell.length_a   1.000
_cell.length_b   1.000
_cell.length_c   1.000
_cell.angle_alpha   90.00
_cell.angle_beta   90.00
_cell.angle_gamma   90.00
#
_symmetry.space_group_name_H-M   'P 1'
#
loop_
_entity.id
_entity.type
_entity.pdbx_description
1 polymer ?
#
loop_
_entity_poly.entity_id
_entity_poly.type
_entity_poly.pdbx_seq_one_letter_code
_entity_poly.pdbx_strand_id
1 'polypeptide(L)'
;MSLSPEGPRPAPSAGGLRVAAIGDLHVGETHRRPYRELFARISQEADVLALCGDLTNFGKTPEAEILAEDLQACAIPVVGVLGNHDYECGQPQEVARILHEAGLKLLDGEAFEIEGVGFAGCKGFIGGFGRHMLSAFGEPEIKQFVQAAVEENLKLETGLRMLRNERIVVVTHYSPVLDTLQGEPPEIYPFLGSARMGETIDRFEGVKIAFHGHAHRGAYEGRTSRGVPVYNVARPVLNRDVGIEFALFDV
;
A
#
# COMPACT_ATOMS: atom_id res chain seq x y z
N MET A 1 26.40 -27.69 -12.65
CA MET A 1 26.45 -26.35 -13.24
C MET A 1 26.48 -25.37 -12.07
N SER A 2 27.62 -24.74 -11.87
CA SER A 2 27.86 -23.79 -10.77
C SER A 2 27.16 -22.50 -11.11
N LEU A 3 26.19 -22.07 -10.28
CA LEU A 3 25.60 -20.73 -10.33
C LEU A 3 26.71 -19.77 -9.87
N SER A 4 27.13 -18.89 -10.75
CA SER A 4 28.01 -17.77 -10.41
C SER A 4 27.31 -16.87 -9.41
N PRO A 5 27.99 -16.33 -8.39
CA PRO A 5 27.38 -15.34 -7.49
C PRO A 5 27.10 -14.09 -8.31
N GLU A 6 25.82 -13.67 -8.30
CA GLU A 6 25.39 -12.38 -8.86
C GLU A 6 26.23 -11.26 -8.26
N GLY A 7 26.58 -10.30 -9.10
CA GLY A 7 27.47 -9.20 -8.76
C GLY A 7 26.94 -8.33 -7.62
N PRO A 8 27.79 -7.47 -7.03
CA PRO A 8 27.41 -6.64 -5.90
C PRO A 8 26.24 -5.73 -6.29
N ARG A 9 25.27 -5.63 -5.36
CA ARG A 9 24.13 -4.70 -5.37
C ARG A 9 24.58 -3.34 -5.94
N PRO A 10 23.90 -2.77 -6.96
CA PRO A 10 24.21 -1.41 -7.38
C PRO A 10 24.00 -0.47 -6.19
N ALA A 11 25.01 0.32 -5.87
CA ALA A 11 24.95 1.28 -4.78
C ALA A 11 23.76 2.23 -5.02
N PRO A 12 22.96 2.56 -3.98
CA PRO A 12 21.92 3.58 -4.09
C PRO A 12 22.55 4.87 -4.64
N SER A 13 21.79 5.61 -5.44
CA SER A 13 22.20 6.96 -5.85
C SER A 13 22.55 7.74 -4.59
N ALA A 14 23.66 8.44 -4.55
CA ALA A 14 24.22 9.05 -3.34
C ALA A 14 23.13 9.80 -2.54
N GLY A 15 22.63 9.17 -1.44
CA GLY A 15 21.63 9.72 -0.54
C GLY A 15 20.17 9.32 -0.82
N GLY A 16 19.84 8.42 -1.75
CA GLY A 16 18.49 7.91 -1.99
C GLY A 16 18.20 6.60 -1.26
N LEU A 17 16.96 6.43 -0.76
CA LEU A 17 16.44 5.18 -0.22
C LEU A 17 15.68 4.44 -1.33
N ARG A 18 16.01 3.20 -1.57
CA ARG A 18 15.29 2.38 -2.57
C ARG A 18 14.14 1.63 -1.92
N VAL A 19 12.93 1.94 -2.36
CA VAL A 19 11.68 1.34 -1.86
C VAL A 19 11.17 0.35 -2.90
N ALA A 20 10.98 -0.91 -2.49
CA ALA A 20 10.18 -1.88 -3.23
C ALA A 20 8.71 -1.73 -2.82
N ALA A 21 7.80 -1.73 -3.78
CA ALA A 21 6.37 -1.63 -3.50
C ALA A 21 5.57 -2.71 -4.25
N ILE A 22 4.61 -3.32 -3.54
CA ILE A 22 3.71 -4.36 -4.05
C ILE A 22 2.43 -4.38 -3.22
N GLY A 23 1.30 -4.68 -3.83
CA GLY A 23 0.00 -4.89 -3.17
C GLY A 23 -0.71 -6.13 -3.71
N ASP A 24 -1.83 -6.47 -3.07
CA ASP A 24 -2.75 -7.50 -3.54
C ASP A 24 -2.09 -8.88 -3.67
N LEU A 25 -1.48 -9.32 -2.57
CA LEU A 25 -0.79 -10.60 -2.47
C LEU A 25 -1.79 -11.76 -2.43
N HIS A 26 -2.95 -11.56 -1.79
CA HIS A 26 -4.04 -12.53 -1.66
C HIS A 26 -3.55 -13.91 -1.24
N VAL A 27 -2.77 -13.99 -0.16
CA VAL A 27 -2.32 -15.26 0.39
C VAL A 27 -3.52 -16.08 0.85
N GLY A 28 -3.71 -17.26 0.28
CA GLY A 28 -4.79 -18.18 0.63
C GLY A 28 -4.28 -19.36 1.47
N GLU A 29 -5.18 -20.04 2.18
CA GLU A 29 -4.89 -21.16 3.11
C GLU A 29 -4.16 -22.35 2.45
N THR A 30 -4.30 -22.52 1.13
CA THR A 30 -3.68 -23.63 0.39
C THR A 30 -2.29 -23.31 -0.15
N HIS A 31 -1.87 -22.05 -0.05
CA HIS A 31 -0.57 -21.63 -0.52
C HIS A 31 0.54 -22.19 0.38
N ARG A 32 1.68 -22.53 -0.24
CA ARG A 32 2.87 -23.00 0.47
C ARG A 32 4.03 -22.07 0.15
N ARG A 33 4.27 -21.09 1.04
CA ARG A 33 5.37 -20.12 0.94
C ARG A 33 5.41 -19.40 -0.43
N PRO A 34 4.28 -18.79 -0.86
CA PRO A 34 4.14 -18.25 -2.21
C PRO A 34 5.07 -17.07 -2.48
N TYR A 35 5.52 -16.36 -1.43
CA TYR A 35 6.30 -15.12 -1.54
C TYR A 35 7.70 -15.19 -0.95
N ARG A 36 8.11 -16.33 -0.39
CA ARG A 36 9.41 -16.48 0.27
C ARG A 36 10.58 -16.09 -0.64
N GLU A 37 10.60 -16.60 -1.87
CA GLU A 37 11.67 -16.31 -2.84
C GLU A 37 11.62 -14.86 -3.31
N LEU A 38 10.41 -14.33 -3.51
CA LEU A 38 10.19 -12.95 -3.87
C LEU A 38 10.73 -11.99 -2.80
N PHE A 39 10.42 -12.22 -1.52
CA PHE A 39 10.90 -11.37 -0.42
C PHE A 39 12.42 -11.47 -0.21
N ALA A 40 13.00 -12.64 -0.42
CA ALA A 40 14.44 -12.79 -0.41
C ALA A 40 15.12 -11.99 -1.54
N ARG A 41 14.53 -11.99 -2.74
CA ARG A 41 15.03 -11.20 -3.88
C ARG A 41 14.83 -9.69 -3.63
N ILE A 42 13.67 -9.26 -3.14
CA ILE A 42 13.42 -7.86 -2.78
C ILE A 42 14.48 -7.35 -1.79
N SER A 43 14.86 -8.17 -0.81
CA SER A 43 15.89 -7.81 0.18
C SER A 43 17.28 -7.57 -0.44
N GLN A 44 17.53 -8.09 -1.63
CA GLN A 44 18.78 -7.86 -2.36
C GLN A 44 18.72 -6.58 -3.22
N GLU A 45 17.51 -6.15 -3.62
CA GLU A 45 17.31 -5.08 -4.59
C GLU A 45 16.82 -3.76 -3.97
N ALA A 46 16.26 -3.79 -2.74
CA ALA A 46 15.67 -2.63 -2.07
C ALA A 46 16.19 -2.46 -0.63
N ASP A 47 15.92 -1.30 -0.05
CA ASP A 47 16.24 -0.94 1.33
C ASP A 47 15.02 -1.03 2.25
N VAL A 48 13.81 -0.89 1.68
CA VAL A 48 12.50 -1.01 2.38
C VAL A 48 11.51 -1.69 1.46
N LEU A 49 10.65 -2.54 2.02
CA LEU A 49 9.48 -3.10 1.35
C LEU A 49 8.20 -2.41 1.82
N ALA A 50 7.40 -1.89 0.90
CA ALA A 50 6.06 -1.33 1.13
C ALA A 50 4.98 -2.30 0.62
N LEU A 51 4.09 -2.75 1.53
CA LEU A 51 2.96 -3.64 1.24
C LEU A 51 1.65 -2.84 1.21
N CYS A 52 0.98 -2.82 0.06
CA CYS A 52 -0.16 -1.94 -0.22
C CYS A 52 -1.54 -2.62 -0.04
N GLY A 53 -1.68 -3.46 1.00
CA GLY A 53 -2.95 -4.09 1.37
C GLY A 53 -3.32 -5.34 0.57
N ASP A 54 -4.45 -5.95 0.93
CA ASP A 54 -4.92 -7.25 0.46
C ASP A 54 -3.82 -8.31 0.56
N LEU A 55 -3.28 -8.39 1.76
CA LEU A 55 -2.16 -9.27 2.11
C LEU A 55 -2.64 -10.73 2.19
N THR A 56 -3.83 -10.93 2.74
CA THR A 56 -4.54 -12.21 2.82
C THR A 56 -5.70 -12.25 1.82
N ASN A 57 -6.20 -13.45 1.51
CA ASN A 57 -7.29 -13.60 0.55
C ASN A 57 -8.67 -13.40 1.18
N PHE A 58 -8.86 -13.78 2.44
CA PHE A 58 -10.13 -13.67 3.16
C PHE A 58 -9.98 -13.16 4.60
N GLY A 59 -8.82 -12.64 4.99
CA GLY A 59 -8.59 -12.12 6.34
C GLY A 59 -8.55 -13.21 7.42
N LYS A 60 -8.22 -14.45 7.04
CA LYS A 60 -8.18 -15.57 7.97
C LYS A 60 -6.81 -15.71 8.64
N THR A 61 -6.81 -16.12 9.90
CA THR A 61 -5.59 -16.38 10.67
C THR A 61 -4.58 -17.28 9.94
N PRO A 62 -4.96 -18.45 9.37
CA PRO A 62 -4.00 -19.29 8.67
C PRO A 62 -3.35 -18.62 7.45
N GLU A 63 -4.07 -17.72 6.77
CA GLU A 63 -3.53 -16.96 5.63
C GLU A 63 -2.46 -15.97 6.11
N ALA A 64 -2.73 -15.28 7.22
CA ALA A 64 -1.77 -14.36 7.85
C ALA A 64 -0.53 -15.11 8.38
N GLU A 65 -0.68 -16.30 8.96
CA GLU A 65 0.43 -17.15 9.43
C GLU A 65 1.34 -17.59 8.25
N ILE A 66 0.76 -17.97 7.11
CA ILE A 66 1.53 -18.31 5.90
C ILE A 66 2.34 -17.11 5.42
N LEU A 67 1.74 -15.93 5.36
CA LEU A 67 2.46 -14.71 4.98
C LEU A 67 3.53 -14.34 6.00
N ALA A 68 3.25 -14.48 7.29
CA ALA A 68 4.21 -14.24 8.37
C ALA A 68 5.46 -15.14 8.24
N GLU A 69 5.28 -16.41 7.87
CA GLU A 69 6.41 -17.31 7.57
C GLU A 69 7.23 -16.84 6.37
N ASP A 70 6.57 -16.32 5.32
CA ASP A 70 7.27 -15.81 4.13
C ASP A 70 8.04 -14.53 4.42
N LEU A 71 7.47 -13.63 5.25
CA LEU A 71 8.12 -12.39 5.67
C LEU A 71 9.43 -12.62 6.41
N GLN A 72 9.65 -13.77 7.03
CA GLN A 72 10.94 -14.13 7.63
C GLN A 72 12.11 -14.21 6.62
N ALA A 73 11.82 -14.30 5.32
CA ALA A 73 12.82 -14.23 4.27
C ALA A 73 13.13 -12.78 3.86
N CYS A 74 12.38 -11.79 4.34
CA CYS A 74 12.64 -10.39 4.11
C CYS A 74 13.64 -9.85 5.14
N ALA A 75 14.86 -9.55 4.70
CA ALA A 75 15.95 -9.09 5.58
C ALA A 75 15.97 -7.56 5.75
N ILE A 76 15.08 -6.83 5.09
CA ILE A 76 14.95 -5.37 5.14
C ILE A 76 13.68 -4.96 5.89
N PRO A 77 13.58 -3.72 6.38
CA PRO A 77 12.37 -3.22 7.01
C PRO A 77 11.14 -3.35 6.09
N VAL A 78 10.01 -3.76 6.66
CA VAL A 78 8.74 -3.89 5.97
C VAL A 78 7.73 -2.92 6.60
N VAL A 79 7.15 -2.04 5.80
CA VAL A 79 6.03 -1.19 6.16
C VAL A 79 4.81 -1.59 5.34
N GLY A 80 3.59 -1.33 5.80
CA GLY A 80 2.44 -1.62 4.96
C GLY A 80 1.12 -1.28 5.62
N VAL A 81 0.06 -1.46 4.85
CA VAL A 81 -1.33 -1.29 5.27
C VAL A 81 -2.10 -2.59 5.05
N LEU A 82 -3.22 -2.76 5.74
CA LEU A 82 -4.20 -3.79 5.39
C LEU A 82 -5.05 -3.33 4.20
N GLY A 83 -5.67 -4.28 3.49
CA GLY A 83 -6.66 -4.05 2.46
C GLY A 83 -8.06 -4.54 2.87
N ASN A 84 -9.04 -4.45 1.97
CA ASN A 84 -10.40 -4.86 2.28
C ASN A 84 -10.53 -6.39 2.47
N HIS A 85 -9.75 -7.19 1.75
CA HIS A 85 -9.72 -8.64 1.93
C HIS A 85 -9.22 -9.05 3.31
N ASP A 86 -8.32 -8.28 3.92
CA ASP A 86 -7.84 -8.54 5.27
C ASP A 86 -8.92 -8.32 6.35
N TYR A 87 -10.03 -7.65 6.00
CA TYR A 87 -11.21 -7.44 6.85
C TYR A 87 -12.35 -8.44 6.61
N GLU A 88 -12.32 -9.24 5.54
CA GLU A 88 -13.46 -10.05 5.07
C GLU A 88 -13.96 -11.03 6.13
N CYS A 89 -13.07 -11.68 6.87
CA CYS A 89 -13.41 -12.62 7.95
C CYS A 89 -13.84 -11.92 9.26
N GLY A 90 -13.79 -10.58 9.33
CA GLY A 90 -14.14 -9.81 10.53
C GLY A 90 -13.09 -9.89 11.66
N GLN A 91 -11.87 -10.32 11.38
CA GLN A 91 -10.77 -10.45 12.35
C GLN A 91 -9.51 -9.64 11.96
N PRO A 92 -9.62 -8.40 11.46
CA PRO A 92 -8.46 -7.66 10.97
C PRO A 92 -7.42 -7.36 12.07
N GLN A 93 -7.84 -7.27 13.33
CA GLN A 93 -6.92 -7.06 14.46
C GLN A 93 -6.00 -8.27 14.68
N GLU A 94 -6.51 -9.47 14.46
CA GLU A 94 -5.70 -10.69 14.58
C GLU A 94 -4.74 -10.83 13.41
N VAL A 95 -5.19 -10.55 12.19
CA VAL A 95 -4.31 -10.46 11.00
C VAL A 95 -3.19 -9.44 11.24
N ALA A 96 -3.54 -8.24 11.70
CA ALA A 96 -2.58 -7.18 12.02
C ALA A 96 -1.56 -7.62 13.08
N ARG A 97 -2.02 -8.28 14.15
CA ARG A 97 -1.15 -8.78 15.24
C ARG A 97 -0.13 -9.78 14.71
N ILE A 98 -0.59 -10.80 13.96
CA ILE A 98 0.28 -11.85 13.40
C ILE A 98 1.36 -11.25 12.52
N LEU A 99 0.97 -10.36 11.60
CA LEU A 99 1.90 -9.73 10.67
C LEU A 99 2.84 -8.75 11.36
N HIS A 100 2.37 -8.04 12.39
CA HIS A 100 3.22 -7.18 13.23
C HIS A 100 4.29 -8.00 13.96
N GLU A 101 3.93 -9.13 14.57
CA GLU A 101 4.86 -10.06 15.22
C GLU A 101 5.88 -10.64 14.23
N ALA A 102 5.53 -10.75 12.95
CA ALA A 102 6.43 -11.14 11.88
C ALA A 102 7.33 -10.00 11.35
N GLY A 103 7.20 -8.77 11.90
CA GLY A 103 8.05 -7.63 11.58
C GLY A 103 7.43 -6.58 10.66
N LEU A 104 6.17 -6.73 10.23
CA LEU A 104 5.46 -5.68 9.49
C LEU A 104 5.19 -4.48 10.39
N LYS A 105 5.67 -3.31 10.00
CA LYS A 105 5.30 -2.02 10.60
C LYS A 105 4.01 -1.54 9.95
N LEU A 106 2.89 -1.74 10.66
CA LEU A 106 1.57 -1.40 10.16
C LEU A 106 1.35 0.12 10.20
N LEU A 107 0.92 0.68 9.06
CA LEU A 107 0.56 2.08 8.89
C LEU A 107 -0.97 2.21 8.98
N ASP A 108 -1.50 2.45 10.17
CA ASP A 108 -2.93 2.67 10.42
C ASP A 108 -3.17 3.93 11.25
N GLY A 109 -2.50 5.01 10.82
CA GLY A 109 -2.44 6.29 11.54
C GLY A 109 -1.09 6.52 12.24
N GLU A 110 -0.25 5.48 12.30
CA GLU A 110 1.15 5.57 12.70
C GLU A 110 2.04 6.04 11.56
N ALA A 111 3.24 6.47 11.93
CA ALA A 111 4.29 6.82 11.00
C ALA A 111 5.64 6.24 11.46
N PHE A 112 6.48 5.90 10.50
CA PHE A 112 7.83 5.38 10.76
C PHE A 112 8.85 6.18 9.94
N GLU A 113 10.03 6.36 10.51
CA GLU A 113 11.18 6.89 9.79
C GLU A 113 12.19 5.77 9.57
N ILE A 114 12.68 5.64 8.34
CA ILE A 114 13.71 4.69 7.95
C ILE A 114 14.72 5.45 7.09
N GLU A 115 15.96 5.54 7.58
CA GLU A 115 17.07 6.21 6.88
C GLU A 115 16.74 7.64 6.38
N GLY A 116 16.03 8.43 7.21
CA GLY A 116 15.67 9.82 6.91
C GLY A 116 14.48 9.98 5.95
N VAL A 117 13.84 8.89 5.52
CA VAL A 117 12.57 8.91 4.78
C VAL A 117 11.42 8.55 5.72
N GLY A 118 10.38 9.38 5.72
CA GLY A 118 9.15 9.13 6.48
C GLY A 118 8.19 8.22 5.71
N PHE A 119 7.52 7.34 6.43
CA PHE A 119 6.45 6.48 5.91
C PHE A 119 5.18 6.71 6.71
N ALA A 120 4.09 7.04 6.04
CA ALA A 120 2.77 7.17 6.63
C ALA A 120 1.73 6.51 5.72
N GLY A 121 0.63 6.05 6.29
CA GLY A 121 -0.39 5.39 5.51
C GLY A 121 -1.64 5.04 6.29
N CYS A 122 -2.59 4.51 5.58
CA CYS A 122 -3.80 3.88 6.09
C CYS A 122 -4.36 2.94 5.04
N LYS A 123 -5.27 2.06 5.42
CA LYS A 123 -6.02 1.28 4.44
C LYS A 123 -6.69 2.20 3.41
N GLY A 124 -7.26 3.29 3.86
CA GLY A 124 -8.16 4.11 3.09
C GLY A 124 -9.57 3.51 3.03
N PHE A 125 -10.44 4.18 2.29
CA PHE A 125 -11.81 3.71 2.08
C PHE A 125 -12.40 4.32 0.82
N ILE A 126 -13.61 3.90 0.52
CA ILE A 126 -14.40 4.32 -0.64
C ILE A 126 -14.99 5.72 -0.46
N GLY A 127 -15.48 6.33 -1.53
CA GLY A 127 -16.09 7.67 -1.45
C GLY A 127 -16.20 8.39 -2.78
N GLY A 128 -15.40 8.00 -3.76
CA GLY A 128 -15.43 8.56 -5.11
C GLY A 128 -14.59 9.81 -5.29
N PHE A 129 -14.74 10.44 -6.44
CA PHE A 129 -13.85 11.48 -6.93
C PHE A 129 -14.61 12.68 -7.50
N GLY A 130 -13.99 13.86 -7.38
CA GLY A 130 -14.53 15.11 -7.91
C GLY A 130 -15.78 15.60 -7.16
N ARG A 131 -16.56 16.46 -7.83
CA ARG A 131 -17.69 17.17 -7.21
C ARG A 131 -18.88 16.28 -6.82
N HIS A 132 -18.91 15.04 -7.30
CA HIS A 132 -19.99 14.09 -7.05
C HIS A 132 -19.59 12.97 -6.08
N MET A 133 -18.56 13.20 -5.25
CA MET A 133 -18.24 12.31 -4.15
C MET A 133 -19.46 12.09 -3.24
N LEU A 134 -19.48 10.92 -2.59
CA LEU A 134 -20.48 10.62 -1.56
C LEU A 134 -20.44 11.67 -0.44
N SER A 135 -21.61 12.19 -0.10
CA SER A 135 -21.81 13.16 0.98
C SER A 135 -22.62 12.55 2.12
N ALA A 136 -22.41 13.05 3.34
CA ALA A 136 -23.15 12.61 4.52
C ALA A 136 -24.58 13.18 4.54
N PHE A 137 -25.31 12.95 3.46
CA PHE A 137 -26.70 13.40 3.30
C PHE A 137 -27.65 12.22 3.13
N GLY A 138 -28.76 12.21 3.86
CA GLY A 138 -29.79 11.19 3.80
C GLY A 138 -29.79 10.26 5.01
N GLU A 139 -29.90 8.99 4.76
CA GLU A 139 -30.11 7.92 5.74
C GLU A 139 -28.88 7.73 6.67
N PRO A 140 -29.11 7.18 7.88
CA PRO A 140 -28.04 6.92 8.84
C PRO A 140 -26.92 6.03 8.27
N GLU A 141 -27.26 5.05 7.44
CA GLU A 141 -26.33 4.13 6.82
C GLU A 141 -25.34 4.85 5.87
N ILE A 142 -25.85 5.80 5.06
CA ILE A 142 -25.01 6.63 4.20
C ILE A 142 -24.08 7.53 5.02
N LYS A 143 -24.60 8.09 6.12
CA LYS A 143 -23.79 8.92 7.02
C LYS A 143 -22.68 8.12 7.69
N GLN A 144 -22.97 6.90 8.17
CA GLN A 144 -21.97 5.99 8.75
C GLN A 144 -20.89 5.60 7.72
N PHE A 145 -21.32 5.32 6.50
CA PHE A 145 -20.44 4.98 5.41
C PHE A 145 -19.45 6.12 5.05
N VAL A 146 -19.98 7.34 4.93
CA VAL A 146 -19.12 8.52 4.69
C VAL A 146 -18.24 8.82 5.89
N GLN A 147 -18.74 8.60 7.11
CA GLN A 147 -17.94 8.76 8.33
C GLN A 147 -16.74 7.81 8.36
N ALA A 148 -16.91 6.54 7.96
CA ALA A 148 -15.80 5.61 7.85
C ALA A 148 -14.72 6.09 6.87
N ALA A 149 -15.12 6.68 5.73
CA ALA A 149 -14.16 7.28 4.79
C ALA A 149 -13.42 8.49 5.38
N VAL A 150 -14.09 9.30 6.19
CA VAL A 150 -13.48 10.42 6.89
C VAL A 150 -12.49 9.94 7.95
N GLU A 151 -12.84 8.93 8.73
CA GLU A 151 -11.99 8.34 9.77
C GLU A 151 -10.70 7.74 9.18
N GLU A 152 -10.80 7.00 8.09
CA GLU A 152 -9.62 6.48 7.38
C GLU A 152 -8.72 7.61 6.88
N ASN A 153 -9.31 8.68 6.33
CA ASN A 153 -8.52 9.84 5.90
C ASN A 153 -7.86 10.59 7.07
N LEU A 154 -8.52 10.64 8.24
CA LEU A 154 -7.93 11.22 9.45
C LEU A 154 -6.73 10.41 9.97
N LYS A 155 -6.74 9.08 9.81
CA LYS A 155 -5.58 8.24 10.11
C LYS A 155 -4.39 8.64 9.24
N LEU A 156 -4.58 8.78 7.92
CA LEU A 156 -3.51 9.24 7.03
C LEU A 156 -2.98 10.61 7.45
N GLU A 157 -3.87 11.56 7.72
CA GLU A 157 -3.47 12.90 8.17
C GLU A 157 -2.69 12.85 9.49
N THR A 158 -3.12 11.99 10.43
CA THR A 158 -2.46 11.82 11.73
C THR A 158 -1.03 11.31 11.54
N GLY A 159 -0.83 10.25 10.76
CA GLY A 159 0.51 9.74 10.46
C GLY A 159 1.40 10.79 9.78
N LEU A 160 0.88 11.52 8.79
CA LEU A 160 1.62 12.57 8.11
C LEU A 160 2.03 13.72 9.04
N ARG A 161 1.17 14.10 10.00
CA ARG A 161 1.48 15.14 11.00
C ARG A 161 2.59 14.74 11.98
N MET A 162 2.86 13.47 12.18
CA MET A 162 3.95 12.99 13.04
C MET A 162 5.32 13.17 12.40
N LEU A 163 5.38 13.24 11.05
CA LEU A 163 6.62 13.32 10.30
C LEU A 163 7.11 14.76 10.14
N ARG A 164 8.44 14.92 10.12
CA ARG A 164 9.14 16.21 9.84
C ARG A 164 10.12 16.03 8.67
N ASN A 165 10.06 14.90 7.97
CA ASN A 165 10.95 14.53 6.90
C ASN A 165 10.65 15.35 5.63
N GLU A 166 11.70 15.73 4.90
CA GLU A 166 11.57 16.36 3.58
C GLU A 166 11.18 15.35 2.49
N ARG A 167 11.35 14.06 2.78
CA ARG A 167 10.99 12.95 1.91
C ARG A 167 10.05 12.02 2.65
N ILE A 168 8.82 11.92 2.17
CA ILE A 168 7.77 11.08 2.75
C ILE A 168 7.17 10.21 1.64
N VAL A 169 7.01 8.94 1.96
CA VAL A 169 6.28 7.94 1.18
C VAL A 169 4.92 7.71 1.82
N VAL A 170 3.87 7.76 1.02
CA VAL A 170 2.52 7.41 1.44
C VAL A 170 2.16 6.02 0.92
N VAL A 171 1.60 5.19 1.80
CA VAL A 171 1.10 3.85 1.46
C VAL A 171 -0.38 3.77 1.79
N THR A 172 -1.19 3.43 0.80
CA THR A 172 -2.63 3.17 0.98
C THR A 172 -3.01 1.85 0.30
N HIS A 173 -4.21 1.34 0.58
CA HIS A 173 -4.75 0.25 -0.23
C HIS A 173 -5.73 0.79 -1.27
N TYR A 174 -6.69 1.60 -0.85
CA TYR A 174 -7.60 2.29 -1.78
C TYR A 174 -6.91 3.44 -2.51
N SER A 175 -7.31 3.67 -3.78
CA SER A 175 -6.70 4.71 -4.60
C SER A 175 -6.98 6.14 -4.08
N PRO A 176 -5.95 6.99 -3.98
CA PRO A 176 -6.13 8.40 -3.66
C PRO A 176 -6.46 9.28 -4.88
N VAL A 177 -6.37 8.75 -6.10
CA VAL A 177 -6.55 9.54 -7.34
C VAL A 177 -7.37 8.78 -8.39
N LEU A 178 -8.06 9.53 -9.23
CA LEU A 178 -8.88 8.97 -10.31
C LEU A 178 -8.03 8.38 -11.44
N ASP A 179 -6.85 8.94 -11.68
CA ASP A 179 -5.99 8.58 -12.80
C ASP A 179 -5.63 7.10 -12.81
N THR A 180 -5.31 6.54 -11.64
CA THR A 180 -4.95 5.13 -11.49
C THR A 180 -6.13 4.16 -11.55
N LEU A 181 -7.36 4.66 -11.70
CA LEU A 181 -8.57 3.83 -11.91
C LEU A 181 -8.91 3.64 -13.39
N GLN A 182 -8.23 4.31 -14.29
CA GLN A 182 -8.47 4.15 -15.73
C GLN A 182 -8.23 2.69 -16.16
N GLY A 183 -9.25 2.07 -16.72
CA GLY A 183 -9.27 0.64 -17.07
C GLY A 183 -10.25 -0.18 -16.24
N GLU A 184 -10.63 0.30 -15.06
CA GLU A 184 -11.75 -0.24 -14.30
C GLU A 184 -13.09 0.23 -14.88
N PRO A 185 -14.20 -0.50 -14.66
CA PRO A 185 -15.53 0.00 -14.99
C PRO A 185 -15.84 1.31 -14.23
N PRO A 186 -16.25 2.39 -14.92
CA PRO A 186 -16.50 3.67 -14.25
C PRO A 186 -17.56 3.61 -13.14
N GLU A 187 -18.47 2.65 -13.22
CA GLU A 187 -19.55 2.43 -12.25
C GLU A 187 -19.03 2.06 -10.87
N ILE A 188 -17.82 1.46 -10.79
CA ILE A 188 -17.23 1.07 -9.51
C ILE A 188 -16.18 2.04 -8.99
N TYR A 189 -15.83 3.10 -9.68
CA TYR A 189 -14.84 4.08 -9.23
C TYR A 189 -15.09 4.60 -7.81
N PRO A 190 -16.34 4.88 -7.39
CA PRO A 190 -16.62 5.30 -6.01
C PRO A 190 -16.23 4.26 -4.94
N PHE A 191 -16.14 2.99 -5.33
CA PHE A 191 -15.77 1.87 -4.46
C PHE A 191 -14.28 1.54 -4.49
N LEU A 192 -13.51 2.19 -5.35
CA LEU A 192 -12.07 1.92 -5.53
C LEU A 192 -11.19 2.95 -4.82
N GLY A 193 -11.76 4.02 -4.30
CA GLY A 193 -10.99 5.03 -3.59
C GLY A 193 -11.74 6.31 -3.29
N SER A 194 -10.99 7.33 -2.89
CA SER A 194 -11.53 8.63 -2.53
C SER A 194 -10.54 9.76 -2.80
N ALA A 195 -10.99 10.82 -3.45
CA ALA A 195 -10.22 12.04 -3.65
C ALA A 195 -9.78 12.70 -2.33
N ARG A 196 -10.44 12.44 -1.20
CA ARG A 196 -10.06 12.98 0.12
C ARG A 196 -8.62 12.61 0.50
N MET A 197 -8.18 11.39 0.18
CA MET A 197 -6.81 10.97 0.45
C MET A 197 -5.81 11.75 -0.40
N GLY A 198 -6.09 11.94 -1.70
CA GLY A 198 -5.26 12.75 -2.58
C GLY A 198 -5.18 14.21 -2.12
N GLU A 199 -6.31 14.80 -1.71
CA GLU A 199 -6.35 16.15 -1.12
C GLU A 199 -5.54 16.24 0.19
N THR A 200 -5.54 15.18 1.00
CA THR A 200 -4.70 15.13 2.20
C THR A 200 -3.23 15.03 1.85
N ILE A 201 -2.84 14.16 0.93
CA ILE A 201 -1.46 14.05 0.44
C ILE A 201 -0.95 15.43 -0.03
N ASP A 202 -1.74 16.14 -0.80
CA ASP A 202 -1.39 17.45 -1.36
C ASP A 202 -1.15 18.56 -0.32
N ARG A 203 -1.60 18.39 0.92
CA ARG A 203 -1.36 19.36 2.01
C ARG A 203 0.02 19.22 2.65
N PHE A 204 0.76 18.14 2.37
CA PHE A 204 2.07 17.87 2.96
C PHE A 204 3.18 17.92 1.91
N GLU A 205 3.96 18.99 1.91
CA GLU A 205 5.03 19.24 0.92
C GLU A 205 6.15 18.17 0.93
N GLY A 206 6.34 17.49 2.08
CA GLY A 206 7.30 16.41 2.22
C GLY A 206 6.95 15.16 1.41
N VAL A 207 5.69 14.95 1.02
CA VAL A 207 5.29 13.76 0.27
C VAL A 207 5.85 13.81 -1.14
N LYS A 208 6.65 12.79 -1.49
CA LYS A 208 7.30 12.66 -2.80
C LYS A 208 6.63 11.64 -3.69
N ILE A 209 5.98 10.64 -3.11
CA ILE A 209 5.39 9.52 -3.82
C ILE A 209 4.30 8.86 -2.98
N ALA A 210 3.30 8.29 -3.62
CA ALA A 210 2.29 7.46 -2.98
C ALA A 210 2.11 6.14 -3.73
N PHE A 211 1.87 5.06 -2.97
CA PHE A 211 1.60 3.72 -3.49
C PHE A 211 0.22 3.26 -3.03
N HIS A 212 -0.48 2.54 -3.90
CA HIS A 212 -1.73 1.86 -3.55
C HIS A 212 -1.90 0.54 -4.31
N GLY A 213 -2.87 -0.26 -3.88
CA GLY A 213 -3.31 -1.50 -4.52
C GLY A 213 -4.75 -1.42 -5.03
N HIS A 214 -5.53 -2.48 -4.82
CA HIS A 214 -6.98 -2.57 -4.97
C HIS A 214 -7.53 -2.49 -6.40
N ALA A 215 -7.12 -1.55 -7.23
CA ALA A 215 -7.64 -1.35 -8.57
C ALA A 215 -6.91 -2.26 -9.58
N HIS A 216 -7.34 -3.52 -9.66
CA HIS A 216 -6.63 -4.58 -10.41
C HIS A 216 -6.59 -4.39 -11.93
N ARG A 217 -7.52 -3.60 -12.48
CA ARG A 217 -7.57 -3.23 -13.90
C ARG A 217 -7.18 -1.79 -14.15
N GLY A 218 -6.89 -1.05 -13.08
CA GLY A 218 -6.51 0.35 -13.14
C GLY A 218 -5.19 0.58 -13.88
N ALA A 219 -4.86 1.84 -14.11
CA ALA A 219 -3.58 2.25 -14.69
C ALA A 219 -2.46 2.23 -13.64
N TYR A 220 -1.24 1.99 -14.08
CA TYR A 220 -0.06 1.90 -13.23
C TYR A 220 0.32 3.23 -12.57
N GLU A 221 0.25 4.35 -13.31
CA GLU A 221 0.70 5.67 -12.86
C GLU A 221 -0.42 6.71 -12.92
N GLY A 222 -0.46 7.59 -11.93
CA GLY A 222 -1.30 8.77 -11.87
C GLY A 222 -0.64 9.86 -11.03
N ARG A 223 -1.35 10.97 -10.81
CA ARG A 223 -0.85 12.09 -10.00
C ARG A 223 -1.96 12.71 -9.18
N THR A 224 -1.59 13.25 -8.02
CA THR A 224 -2.48 14.13 -7.26
C THR A 224 -2.64 15.48 -7.98
N SER A 225 -3.56 16.33 -7.50
CA SER A 225 -3.80 17.64 -8.09
C SER A 225 -2.58 18.59 -8.01
N ARG A 226 -1.68 18.38 -7.03
CA ARG A 226 -0.41 19.10 -6.90
C ARG A 226 0.78 18.40 -7.57
N GLY A 227 0.53 17.31 -8.28
CA GLY A 227 1.52 16.62 -9.08
C GLY A 227 2.33 15.55 -8.34
N VAL A 228 1.98 15.18 -7.09
CA VAL A 228 2.63 14.05 -6.40
C VAL A 228 2.36 12.78 -7.20
N PRO A 229 3.39 12.03 -7.61
CA PRO A 229 3.22 10.78 -8.34
C PRO A 229 2.54 9.73 -7.45
N VAL A 230 1.61 8.99 -8.05
CA VAL A 230 0.85 7.91 -7.42
C VAL A 230 0.98 6.66 -8.28
N TYR A 231 1.35 5.55 -7.68
CA TYR A 231 1.51 4.28 -8.39
C TYR A 231 0.58 3.21 -7.84
N ASN A 232 -0.15 2.58 -8.74
CA ASN A 232 -0.93 1.39 -8.48
C ASN A 232 -0.01 0.17 -8.58
N VAL A 233 0.42 -0.32 -7.43
CA VAL A 233 1.34 -1.46 -7.32
C VAL A 233 0.62 -2.79 -7.04
N ALA A 234 -0.68 -2.87 -7.35
CA ALA A 234 -1.41 -4.13 -7.36
C ALA A 234 -0.72 -5.14 -8.29
N ARG A 235 -0.46 -6.35 -7.81
CA ARG A 235 0.20 -7.40 -8.62
C ARG A 235 -0.40 -7.60 -10.01
N PRO A 236 -1.74 -7.62 -10.20
CA PRO A 236 -2.31 -7.74 -11.53
C PRO A 236 -1.90 -6.60 -12.47
N VAL A 237 -1.76 -5.37 -11.96
CA VAL A 237 -1.32 -4.20 -12.73
C VAL A 237 0.17 -4.29 -13.06
N LEU A 238 1.01 -4.58 -12.06
CA LEU A 238 2.45 -4.75 -12.25
C LEU A 238 2.77 -5.80 -13.31
N ASN A 239 2.12 -6.95 -13.25
CA ASN A 239 2.33 -8.04 -14.21
C ASN A 239 1.82 -7.68 -15.62
N ARG A 240 0.66 -7.04 -15.72
CA ARG A 240 0.02 -6.72 -17.01
C ARG A 240 0.70 -5.56 -17.73
N ASP A 241 0.95 -4.45 -17.02
CA ASP A 241 1.32 -3.17 -17.64
C ASP A 241 2.84 -2.96 -17.67
N VAL A 242 3.57 -3.53 -16.71
CA VAL A 242 5.02 -3.31 -16.56
C VAL A 242 5.82 -4.59 -16.76
N GLY A 243 5.21 -5.77 -16.56
CA GLY A 243 5.89 -7.06 -16.71
C GLY A 243 6.86 -7.37 -15.57
N ILE A 244 6.59 -6.84 -14.37
CA ILE A 244 7.42 -7.01 -13.15
C ILE A 244 6.59 -7.61 -12.02
N GLU A 245 7.26 -8.20 -11.04
CA GLU A 245 6.59 -8.78 -9.87
C GLU A 245 6.47 -7.79 -8.71
N PHE A 246 7.34 -6.80 -8.63
CA PHE A 246 7.31 -5.67 -7.69
C PHE A 246 7.95 -4.45 -8.33
N ALA A 247 7.55 -3.26 -7.91
CA ALA A 247 8.10 -2.01 -8.43
C ALA A 247 9.21 -1.48 -7.51
N LEU A 248 10.21 -0.80 -8.10
CA LEU A 248 11.34 -0.18 -7.39
C LEU A 248 11.34 1.33 -7.62
N PHE A 249 11.54 2.09 -6.54
CA PHE A 249 11.57 3.55 -6.57
C PHE A 249 12.73 4.08 -5.73
N ASP A 250 13.49 5.01 -6.26
CA ASP A 250 14.48 5.77 -5.51
C ASP A 250 13.81 7.05 -4.95
N VAL A 251 13.83 7.21 -3.62
CA VAL A 251 13.13 8.28 -2.89
C VAL A 251 14.12 9.19 -2.16
#